data_3db58a95c667aa09e46b42c7e01fa7c6
#
_entry.id   3db58a95c667aa09e46b42c7e01fa7c6
#
_cell.length_a   1.000
_cell.length_b   1.000
_cell.length_c   1.000
_cell.angle_alpha   90.00
_cell.angle_beta   90.00
_cell.angle_gamma   90.00
#
_symmetry.space_group_name_H-M   'P 1'
#
loop_
_entity.id
_entity.type
_entity.pdbx_description
1 polymer ?
#
loop_
_entity_poly.entity_id
_entity_poly.type
_entity_poly.pdbx_seq_one_letter_code
_entity_poly.pdbx_strand_id
1 'polypeptide(L)'
;MLITAISGVLSGLIATTSLIGLMLGPGLIFGVILGIYFLKLWKTSLVKTAIWTLCSTIAYCVAGQVVANAIVKNVTLAFSNPAAHETMIHLPIAGAIGTTILIIGTVYLIQKINIRQALIVIFLGALMGFAFDGKIFNPNIISSSILSFVLWQMVVGITLGMFIEKNIKKTS
;
A
#
# COMPACT_ATOMS: atom_id res chain seq x y z
N MET A 1 5.09 14.13 -3.24
CA MET A 1 3.65 14.25 -3.00
C MET A 1 2.82 14.03 -4.27
N LEU A 2 2.95 14.84 -5.32
CA LEU A 2 2.12 14.71 -6.54
C LEU A 2 2.25 13.31 -7.19
N ILE A 3 3.45 12.79 -7.30
CA ILE A 3 3.74 11.48 -7.92
C ILE A 3 3.03 10.33 -7.18
N THR A 4 3.02 10.35 -5.85
CA THR A 4 2.35 9.31 -5.04
C THR A 4 0.83 9.45 -5.08
N ALA A 5 0.31 10.68 -5.20
CA ALA A 5 -1.11 10.91 -5.41
C ALA A 5 -1.58 10.41 -6.78
N ILE A 6 -0.83 10.72 -7.85
CA ILE A 6 -1.11 10.20 -9.21
C ILE A 6 -1.09 8.67 -9.21
N SER A 7 -0.08 8.06 -8.57
CA SER A 7 -0.01 6.62 -8.40
C SER A 7 -1.27 6.06 -7.74
N GLY A 8 -1.74 6.69 -6.66
CA GLY A 8 -2.96 6.28 -5.95
C GLY A 8 -4.21 6.35 -6.81
N VAL A 9 -4.40 7.44 -7.56
CA VAL A 9 -5.53 7.61 -8.48
C VAL A 9 -5.53 6.53 -9.57
N LEU A 10 -4.39 6.32 -10.23
CA LEU A 10 -4.26 5.29 -11.26
C LEU A 10 -4.48 3.88 -10.70
N SER A 11 -3.97 3.62 -9.51
CA SER A 11 -4.20 2.35 -8.80
C SER A 11 -5.68 2.12 -8.51
N GLY A 12 -6.37 3.14 -8.03
CA GLY A 12 -7.80 3.06 -7.77
C GLY A 12 -8.63 2.82 -9.03
N LEU A 13 -8.30 3.51 -10.13
CA LEU A 13 -8.98 3.33 -11.41
C LEU A 13 -8.79 1.91 -11.96
N ILE A 14 -7.58 1.36 -11.93
CA ILE A 14 -7.32 0.00 -12.40
C ILE A 14 -7.95 -1.05 -11.49
N ALA A 15 -7.99 -0.81 -10.19
CA ALA A 15 -8.64 -1.70 -9.23
C ALA A 15 -10.14 -1.89 -9.53
N THR A 16 -10.79 -0.93 -10.19
CA THR A 16 -12.22 -1.02 -10.56
C THR A 16 -12.49 -1.79 -11.86
N THR A 17 -11.45 -2.11 -12.64
CA THR A 17 -11.65 -2.72 -13.98
C THR A 17 -11.84 -4.23 -13.94
N SER A 18 -11.20 -4.92 -13.02
CA SER A 18 -11.26 -6.39 -12.90
C SER A 18 -10.74 -6.87 -11.55
N LEU A 19 -11.02 -8.12 -11.19
CA LEU A 19 -10.46 -8.75 -9.99
C LEU A 19 -8.92 -8.80 -10.03
N ILE A 20 -8.36 -9.11 -11.20
CA ILE A 20 -6.90 -9.10 -11.41
C ILE A 20 -6.36 -7.67 -11.26
N GLY A 21 -7.06 -6.68 -11.83
CA GLY A 21 -6.74 -5.26 -11.69
C GLY A 21 -6.74 -4.82 -10.22
N LEU A 22 -7.70 -5.31 -9.43
CA LEU A 22 -7.75 -5.03 -7.99
C LEU A 22 -6.57 -5.62 -7.23
N MET A 23 -6.14 -6.83 -7.56
CA MET A 23 -5.08 -7.54 -6.81
C MET A 23 -3.66 -7.11 -7.22
N LEU A 24 -3.40 -6.96 -8.51
CA LEU A 24 -2.05 -6.70 -9.03
C LEU A 24 -1.81 -5.22 -9.37
N GLY A 25 -2.84 -4.56 -9.90
CA GLY A 25 -2.74 -3.21 -10.46
C GLY A 25 -2.14 -2.18 -9.50
N PRO A 26 -2.69 -2.03 -8.28
CA PRO A 26 -2.20 -1.01 -7.35
C PRO A 26 -0.72 -1.16 -7.01
N GLY A 27 -0.27 -2.39 -6.75
CA GLY A 27 1.13 -2.67 -6.42
C GLY A 27 2.08 -2.45 -7.58
N LEU A 28 1.67 -2.85 -8.79
CA LEU A 28 2.44 -2.65 -10.00
C LEU A 28 2.60 -1.17 -10.31
N ILE A 29 1.51 -0.40 -10.31
CA ILE A 29 1.53 1.04 -10.60
C ILE A 29 2.37 1.78 -9.57
N PHE A 30 2.16 1.53 -8.29
CA PHE A 30 2.94 2.14 -7.23
C PHE A 30 4.43 1.80 -7.37
N GLY A 31 4.74 0.53 -7.64
CA GLY A 31 6.10 0.05 -7.86
C GLY A 31 6.78 0.71 -9.06
N VAL A 32 6.11 0.79 -10.21
CA VAL A 32 6.65 1.42 -11.42
C VAL A 32 6.88 2.92 -11.22
N ILE A 33 5.89 3.64 -10.70
CA ILE A 33 5.97 5.09 -10.54
C ILE A 33 7.07 5.48 -9.55
N LEU A 34 7.13 4.84 -8.38
CA LEU A 34 8.21 5.07 -7.43
C LEU A 34 9.55 4.52 -7.93
N GLY A 35 9.54 3.41 -8.66
CA GLY A 35 10.72 2.85 -9.29
C GLY A 35 11.38 3.84 -10.27
N ILE A 36 10.60 4.51 -11.11
CA ILE A 36 11.10 5.57 -11.99
C ILE A 36 11.69 6.71 -11.17
N TYR A 37 11.06 7.07 -10.05
CA TYR A 37 11.59 8.07 -9.13
C TYR A 37 12.94 7.64 -8.54
N PHE A 38 13.09 6.39 -8.14
CA PHE A 38 14.33 5.82 -7.61
C PHE A 38 15.45 5.82 -8.67
N LEU A 39 15.12 5.46 -9.91
CA LEU A 39 16.08 5.50 -11.02
C LEU A 39 16.60 6.92 -11.27
N LYS A 40 15.69 7.89 -11.35
CA LYS A 40 16.03 9.27 -11.72
C LYS A 40 16.76 10.03 -10.62
N LEU A 41 16.27 9.97 -9.39
CA LEU A 41 16.78 10.79 -8.30
C LEU A 41 17.89 10.11 -7.50
N TRP A 42 17.82 8.80 -7.34
CA TRP A 42 18.81 8.09 -6.52
C TRP A 42 19.73 7.18 -7.32
N LYS A 43 19.68 7.27 -8.66
CA LYS A 43 20.55 6.52 -9.58
C LYS A 43 20.64 5.03 -9.24
N THR A 44 19.54 4.44 -8.79
CA THR A 44 19.46 3.00 -8.54
C THR A 44 19.57 2.23 -9.85
N SER A 45 20.02 0.99 -9.81
CA SER A 45 20.07 0.16 -11.03
C SER A 45 18.65 -0.26 -11.46
N LEU A 46 18.47 -0.43 -12.77
CA LEU A 46 17.21 -0.88 -13.36
C LEU A 46 16.75 -2.22 -12.76
N VAL A 47 17.69 -3.14 -12.52
CA VAL A 47 17.41 -4.45 -11.92
C VAL A 47 16.85 -4.30 -10.52
N LYS A 48 17.47 -3.49 -9.65
CA LYS A 48 16.96 -3.25 -8.29
C LYS A 48 15.57 -2.63 -8.31
N THR A 49 15.32 -1.70 -9.23
CA THR A 49 14.04 -1.06 -9.42
C THR A 49 12.97 -2.05 -9.87
N ALA A 50 13.29 -2.93 -10.82
CA ALA A 50 12.37 -3.98 -11.27
C ALA A 50 12.01 -4.96 -10.13
N ILE A 51 13.00 -5.41 -9.36
CA ILE A 51 12.77 -6.29 -8.21
C ILE A 51 11.94 -5.57 -7.14
N TRP A 52 12.20 -4.28 -6.88
CA TRP A 52 11.41 -3.49 -5.94
C TRP A 52 9.95 -3.34 -6.40
N THR A 53 9.71 -3.14 -7.69
CA THR A 53 8.37 -3.12 -8.28
C THR A 53 7.65 -4.46 -8.06
N LEU A 54 8.36 -5.57 -8.22
CA LEU A 54 7.83 -6.89 -7.93
C LEU A 54 7.48 -7.05 -6.44
N CYS A 55 8.37 -6.61 -5.54
CA CYS A 55 8.08 -6.59 -4.10
C CYS A 55 6.84 -5.75 -3.77
N SER A 56 6.67 -4.60 -4.43
CA SER A 56 5.48 -3.77 -4.29
C SER A 56 4.21 -4.52 -4.73
N THR A 57 4.27 -5.20 -5.86
CA THR A 57 3.14 -6.01 -6.36
C THR A 57 2.78 -7.13 -5.39
N ILE A 58 3.77 -7.86 -4.87
CA ILE A 58 3.59 -8.91 -3.87
C ILE A 58 2.98 -8.34 -2.59
N ALA A 59 3.45 -7.18 -2.12
CA ALA A 59 2.93 -6.53 -0.93
C ALA A 59 1.42 -6.26 -1.03
N TYR A 60 0.98 -5.77 -2.18
CA TYR A 60 -0.44 -5.53 -2.44
C TYR A 60 -1.24 -6.82 -2.59
N CYS A 61 -0.70 -7.84 -3.25
CA CYS A 61 -1.37 -9.14 -3.36
C CYS A 61 -1.62 -9.76 -1.98
N VAL A 62 -0.60 -9.76 -1.12
CA VAL A 62 -0.70 -10.34 0.23
C VAL A 62 -1.67 -9.52 1.09
N ALA A 63 -1.57 -8.18 1.08
CA ALA A 63 -2.50 -7.33 1.79
C ALA A 63 -3.94 -7.50 1.26
N GLY A 64 -4.11 -7.54 -0.06
CA GLY A 64 -5.41 -7.76 -0.71
C GLY A 64 -6.03 -9.12 -0.35
N GLN A 65 -5.22 -10.18 -0.23
CA GLN A 65 -5.70 -11.49 0.19
C GLN A 65 -6.21 -11.47 1.64
N VAL A 66 -5.54 -10.75 2.55
CA VAL A 66 -6.00 -10.58 3.93
C VAL A 66 -7.36 -9.88 3.96
N VAL A 67 -7.54 -8.83 3.16
CA VAL A 67 -8.82 -8.10 3.04
C VAL A 67 -9.90 -8.99 2.43
N ALA A 68 -9.60 -9.70 1.35
CA ALA A 68 -10.56 -10.59 0.68
C ALA A 68 -11.07 -11.68 1.61
N ASN A 69 -10.18 -12.32 2.38
CA ASN A 69 -10.57 -13.34 3.35
C ASN A 69 -11.46 -12.76 4.46
N ALA A 70 -11.18 -11.54 4.92
CA ALA A 70 -12.01 -10.86 5.91
C ALA A 70 -13.41 -10.55 5.37
N ILE A 71 -13.51 -10.08 4.12
CA ILE A 71 -14.79 -9.80 3.46
C ILE A 71 -15.61 -11.08 3.33
N VAL A 72 -15.02 -12.17 2.84
CA VAL A 72 -15.71 -13.47 2.70
C VAL A 72 -16.23 -13.94 4.05
N LYS A 73 -15.42 -13.87 5.11
CA LYS A 73 -15.84 -14.25 6.47
C LYS A 73 -17.01 -13.41 6.96
N ASN A 74 -16.95 -12.08 6.80
CA ASN A 74 -18.02 -11.19 7.21
C ASN A 74 -19.32 -11.42 6.43
N VAL A 75 -19.24 -11.67 5.14
CA VAL A 75 -20.41 -12.04 4.32
C VAL A 75 -21.03 -13.33 4.82
N THR A 76 -20.23 -14.36 5.07
CA THR A 76 -20.72 -15.65 5.60
C THR A 76 -21.40 -15.48 6.98
N LEU A 77 -20.80 -14.67 7.86
CA LEU A 77 -21.38 -14.37 9.18
C LEU A 77 -22.69 -13.60 9.07
N ALA A 78 -22.79 -12.64 8.16
CA ALA A 78 -24.02 -11.87 7.95
C ALA A 78 -25.19 -12.74 7.45
N PHE A 79 -24.89 -13.77 6.65
CA PHE A 79 -25.92 -14.76 6.24
C PHE A 79 -26.37 -15.66 7.39
N SER A 80 -25.47 -16.01 8.31
CA SER A 80 -25.80 -16.88 9.47
C SER A 80 -26.37 -16.12 10.65
N ASN A 81 -25.95 -14.88 10.87
CA ASN A 81 -26.42 -14.01 11.95
C ASN A 81 -26.35 -12.53 11.51
N PRO A 82 -27.48 -11.94 11.06
CA PRO A 82 -27.51 -10.55 10.59
C PRO A 82 -27.11 -9.49 11.63
N ALA A 83 -27.14 -9.83 12.93
CA ALA A 83 -26.70 -8.94 14.00
C ALA A 83 -25.20 -9.03 14.33
N ALA A 84 -24.49 -10.01 13.78
CA ALA A 84 -23.06 -10.20 14.01
C ALA A 84 -22.24 -9.29 13.08
N HIS A 85 -21.78 -8.17 13.59
CA HIS A 85 -20.77 -7.32 12.96
C HIS A 85 -19.40 -7.60 13.59
N GLU A 86 -18.51 -8.30 12.88
CA GLU A 86 -17.09 -8.30 13.26
C GLU A 86 -16.47 -6.94 12.90
N THR A 87 -15.72 -6.40 13.85
CA THR A 87 -14.87 -5.20 13.59
C THR A 87 -13.86 -5.50 12.49
N MET A 88 -13.72 -4.61 11.53
CA MET A 88 -12.80 -4.78 10.39
C MET A 88 -11.32 -4.61 10.78
N ILE A 89 -10.91 -5.28 11.87
CA ILE A 89 -9.51 -5.24 12.37
C ILE A 89 -8.50 -5.78 11.34
N HIS A 90 -8.98 -6.53 10.35
CA HIS A 90 -8.15 -7.09 9.28
C HIS A 90 -7.59 -6.03 8.32
N LEU A 91 -8.26 -4.88 8.18
CA LEU A 91 -7.81 -3.80 7.30
C LEU A 91 -6.51 -3.14 7.78
N PRO A 92 -6.39 -2.72 9.05
CA PRO A 92 -5.12 -2.28 9.61
C PRO A 92 -4.02 -3.34 9.52
N ILE A 93 -4.35 -4.61 9.76
CA ILE A 93 -3.40 -5.72 9.64
C ILE A 93 -2.90 -5.83 8.18
N ALA A 94 -3.78 -5.77 7.19
CA ALA A 94 -3.41 -5.78 5.78
C ALA A 94 -2.48 -4.60 5.43
N GLY A 95 -2.81 -3.39 5.91
CA GLY A 95 -1.98 -2.20 5.74
C GLY A 95 -0.59 -2.35 6.36
N ALA A 96 -0.50 -2.92 7.56
CA ALA A 96 0.77 -3.21 8.23
C ALA A 96 1.61 -4.24 7.46
N ILE A 97 1.00 -5.34 7.03
CA ILE A 97 1.68 -6.41 6.28
C ILE A 97 2.22 -5.88 4.95
N GLY A 98 1.37 -5.21 4.16
CA GLY A 98 1.79 -4.63 2.88
C GLY A 98 2.95 -3.65 3.04
N THR A 99 2.86 -2.76 4.03
CA THR A 99 3.93 -1.79 4.33
C THR A 99 5.20 -2.47 4.82
N THR A 100 5.11 -3.53 5.61
CA THR A 100 6.28 -4.30 6.06
C THR A 100 7.05 -4.91 4.89
N ILE A 101 6.34 -5.51 3.93
CA ILE A 101 6.97 -6.08 2.73
C ILE A 101 7.66 -4.99 1.90
N LEU A 102 7.03 -3.81 1.74
CA LEU A 102 7.63 -2.66 1.05
C LEU A 102 8.91 -2.18 1.75
N ILE A 103 8.92 -2.12 3.07
CA ILE A 103 10.11 -1.72 3.85
C ILE A 103 11.23 -2.73 3.67
N ILE A 104 10.93 -4.02 3.77
CA ILE A 104 11.91 -5.08 3.54
C ILE A 104 12.53 -4.92 2.14
N GLY A 105 11.71 -4.81 1.09
CA GLY A 105 12.19 -4.55 -0.27
C GLY A 105 13.04 -3.28 -0.37
N THR A 106 12.64 -2.21 0.29
CA THR A 106 13.39 -0.94 0.29
C THR A 106 14.76 -1.07 0.97
N VAL A 107 14.81 -1.70 2.14
CA VAL A 107 16.06 -1.89 2.91
C VAL A 107 17.08 -2.70 2.12
N TYR A 108 16.63 -3.76 1.47
CA TYR A 108 17.53 -4.65 0.73
C TYR A 108 17.96 -4.12 -0.64
N LEU A 109 17.09 -3.38 -1.33
CA LEU A 109 17.29 -3.03 -2.73
C LEU A 109 17.68 -1.57 -2.96
N ILE A 110 17.17 -0.66 -2.12
CA ILE A 110 17.28 0.78 -2.37
C ILE A 110 18.20 1.44 -1.34
N GLN A 111 17.80 1.48 -0.08
CA GLN A 111 18.51 2.20 0.97
C GLN A 111 18.18 1.65 2.35
N LYS A 112 19.18 1.64 3.24
CA LYS A 112 18.98 1.27 4.65
C LYS A 112 18.06 2.28 5.34
N ILE A 113 17.05 1.76 6.04
CA ILE A 113 16.10 2.49 6.88
C ILE A 113 16.31 2.00 8.31
N ASN A 114 16.39 2.92 9.29
CA ASN A 114 16.52 2.50 10.67
C ASN A 114 15.20 1.98 11.23
N ILE A 115 15.28 1.20 12.31
CA ILE A 115 14.11 0.53 12.89
C ILE A 115 12.99 1.50 13.29
N ARG A 116 13.33 2.69 13.81
CA ARG A 116 12.32 3.69 14.20
C ARG A 116 11.57 4.20 12.97
N GLN A 117 12.28 4.50 11.89
CA GLN A 117 11.67 4.92 10.62
C GLN A 117 10.79 3.82 10.05
N ALA A 118 11.26 2.56 10.08
CA ALA A 118 10.48 1.41 9.64
C ALA A 118 9.16 1.28 10.42
N LEU A 119 9.23 1.35 11.76
CA LEU A 119 8.05 1.27 12.61
C LEU A 119 7.05 2.40 12.35
N ILE A 120 7.52 3.63 12.10
CA ILE A 120 6.65 4.76 11.76
C ILE A 120 5.91 4.47 10.45
N VAL A 121 6.59 3.99 9.41
CA VAL A 121 5.95 3.71 8.12
C VAL A 121 4.94 2.56 8.24
N ILE A 122 5.28 1.50 8.99
CA ILE A 122 4.36 0.37 9.26
C ILE A 122 3.12 0.86 10.01
N PHE A 123 3.31 1.66 11.06
CA PHE A 123 2.20 2.22 11.83
C PHE A 123 1.28 3.08 10.96
N LEU A 124 1.84 3.95 10.13
CA LEU A 124 1.08 4.76 9.19
C LEU A 124 0.36 3.90 8.15
N GLY A 125 0.99 2.85 7.65
CA GLY A 125 0.35 1.88 6.75
C GLY A 125 -0.83 1.16 7.40
N ALA A 126 -0.70 0.76 8.67
CA ALA A 126 -1.78 0.18 9.45
C ALA A 126 -2.91 1.19 9.68
N LEU A 127 -2.58 2.43 10.05
CA LEU A 127 -3.55 3.49 10.27
C LEU A 127 -4.37 3.78 9.02
N MET A 128 -3.71 3.82 7.85
CA MET A 128 -4.41 4.00 6.57
C MET A 128 -5.28 2.81 6.19
N GLY A 129 -5.03 1.62 6.75
CA GLY A 129 -5.93 0.48 6.60
C GLY A 129 -7.34 0.75 7.12
N PHE A 130 -7.50 1.57 8.16
CA PHE A 130 -8.82 1.99 8.63
C PHE A 130 -9.57 2.85 7.60
N ALA A 131 -8.88 3.54 6.71
CA ALA A 131 -9.52 4.31 5.65
C ALA A 131 -10.26 3.43 4.62
N PHE A 132 -9.98 2.13 4.59
CA PHE A 132 -10.73 1.15 3.80
C PHE A 132 -12.04 0.68 4.48
N ASP A 133 -12.26 1.02 5.75
CA ASP A 133 -13.54 0.74 6.40
C ASP A 133 -14.58 1.72 5.85
N GLY A 134 -15.43 1.23 4.95
CA GLY A 134 -16.44 2.03 4.23
C GLY A 134 -17.47 2.75 5.12
N LYS A 135 -17.37 2.59 6.44
CA LYS A 135 -18.16 3.38 7.41
C LYS A 135 -17.65 4.81 7.57
N ILE A 136 -16.37 5.07 7.26
CA ILE A 136 -15.77 6.41 7.37
C ILE A 136 -16.04 7.21 6.10
N PHE A 137 -16.12 6.56 4.95
CA PHE A 137 -16.34 7.18 3.65
C PHE A 137 -17.59 6.57 3.02
N ASN A 138 -18.59 7.38 2.82
CA ASN A 138 -19.91 7.17 2.23
C ASN A 138 -20.04 5.98 1.21
N PRO A 139 -21.22 5.32 1.09
CA PRO A 139 -21.45 3.98 0.51
C PRO A 139 -21.21 3.82 -0.99
N ASN A 140 -20.73 4.81 -1.72
CA ASN A 140 -20.28 4.64 -3.09
C ASN A 140 -18.95 3.88 -3.12
N ILE A 141 -19.02 2.57 -3.19
CA ILE A 141 -17.90 1.60 -3.12
C ILE A 141 -16.72 1.99 -4.00
N ILE A 142 -16.97 2.52 -5.20
CA ILE A 142 -15.92 2.89 -6.16
C ILE A 142 -15.13 4.12 -5.70
N SER A 143 -15.80 5.17 -5.23
CA SER A 143 -15.12 6.39 -4.79
C SER A 143 -14.34 6.19 -3.49
N SER A 144 -14.84 5.36 -2.58
CA SER A 144 -14.15 5.04 -1.33
C SER A 144 -12.88 4.21 -1.57
N SER A 145 -12.91 3.26 -2.49
CA SER A 145 -11.74 2.44 -2.84
C SER A 145 -10.63 3.28 -3.47
N ILE A 146 -10.96 4.16 -4.42
CA ILE A 146 -9.98 5.06 -5.05
C ILE A 146 -9.35 5.96 -3.98
N LEU A 147 -10.15 6.60 -3.14
CA LEU A 147 -9.66 7.49 -2.09
C LEU A 147 -8.74 6.77 -1.11
N SER A 148 -9.08 5.55 -0.73
CA SER A 148 -8.26 4.72 0.16
C SER A 148 -6.90 4.39 -0.45
N PHE A 149 -6.84 4.01 -1.73
CA PHE A 149 -5.57 3.78 -2.43
C PHE A 149 -4.75 5.07 -2.53
N VAL A 150 -5.39 6.21 -2.85
CA VAL A 150 -4.71 7.52 -2.89
C VAL A 150 -4.08 7.83 -1.54
N LEU A 151 -4.86 7.77 -0.46
CA LEU A 151 -4.40 8.10 0.89
C LEU A 151 -3.27 7.17 1.34
N TRP A 152 -3.43 5.87 1.17
CA TRP A 152 -2.42 4.89 1.56
C TRP A 152 -1.10 5.11 0.80
N GLN A 153 -1.16 5.24 -0.53
CA GLN A 153 0.03 5.42 -1.36
C GLN A 153 0.69 6.78 -1.12
N MET A 154 -0.09 7.83 -0.88
CA MET A 154 0.46 9.14 -0.50
C MET A 154 1.20 9.05 0.83
N VAL A 155 0.55 8.58 1.88
CA VAL A 155 1.13 8.57 3.23
C VAL A 155 2.36 7.66 3.28
N VAL A 156 2.26 6.43 2.81
CA VAL A 156 3.37 5.47 2.81
C VAL A 156 4.49 5.93 1.87
N GLY A 157 4.15 6.32 0.65
CA GLY A 157 5.14 6.73 -0.36
C GLY A 157 5.89 8.00 0.01
N ILE A 158 5.21 9.02 0.55
CA ILE A 158 5.84 10.26 1.00
C ILE A 158 6.77 9.98 2.19
N THR A 159 6.27 9.27 3.20
CA THR A 159 7.04 8.98 4.41
C THR A 159 8.29 8.15 4.09
N LEU A 160 8.14 7.14 3.25
CA LEU A 160 9.25 6.32 2.77
C LEU A 160 10.28 7.17 2.00
N GLY A 161 9.82 7.99 1.07
CA GLY A 161 10.66 8.89 0.29
C GLY A 161 11.45 9.87 1.17
N MET A 162 10.81 10.49 2.15
CA MET A 162 11.46 11.40 3.10
C MET A 162 12.57 10.71 3.90
N PHE A 163 12.33 9.47 4.36
CA PHE A 163 13.33 8.75 5.14
C PHE A 163 14.53 8.32 4.28
N ILE A 164 14.29 7.89 3.04
CA ILE A 164 15.35 7.53 2.11
C ILE A 164 16.21 8.78 1.80
N GLU A 165 15.58 9.90 1.45
CA GLU A 165 16.29 11.15 1.16
C GLU A 165 17.14 11.62 2.35
N LYS A 166 16.59 11.57 3.57
CA LYS A 166 17.31 11.93 4.80
C LYS A 166 18.52 11.02 5.03
N ASN A 167 18.42 9.73 4.72
CA ASN A 167 19.51 8.80 4.95
C ASN A 167 20.61 8.94 3.88
N ILE A 168 20.27 9.26 2.63
CA ILE A 168 21.23 9.53 1.57
C ILE A 168 22.06 10.78 1.90
N LYS A 169 21.41 11.88 2.34
CA LYS A 169 22.10 13.13 2.72
C LYS A 169 23.06 12.97 3.90
N LYS A 170 22.94 11.90 4.69
CA LYS A 170 23.86 11.62 5.81
C LYS A 170 25.10 10.83 5.38
N THR A 171 25.05 10.18 4.23
CA THR A 171 26.12 9.33 3.71
C THR A 171 26.94 10.00 2.61
N SER A 172 26.49 11.13 2.08
CA SER A 172 27.21 12.03 1.19
C SER A 172 27.97 13.08 1.99
#